data_9b770c3d181b6f486c86211733dd8de3
#
_entry.id   9b770c3d181b6f486c86211733dd8de3
#
_cell.length_a   1.000
_cell.length_b   1.000
_cell.length_c   1.000
_cell.angle_alpha   90.00
_cell.angle_beta   90.00
_cell.angle_gamma   90.00
#
_symmetry.space_group_name_H-M   'P 1'
#
loop_
_entity.id
_entity.type
_entity.pdbx_description
1 polymer ?
#
loop_
_entity_poly.entity_id
_entity_poly.type
_entity_poly.pdbx_seq_one_letter_code
_entity_poly.pdbx_strand_id
1 'polypeptide(L)'
;KRKMKFDYFTGRQAEQFAFYQIPKILIVDERFDQLSLDAKLLYALMLDRAALSSKNGWLDDKGRVYIIYTLEQVMADLHCANQKVSRMMKELEKIGLIERKTRARKTYLALCQRFYDGTG
;
A
#
# COMPACT_ATOMS: atom_id res chain seq x y z
N LYS A 1 -5.03 32.47 6.35
CA LYS A 1 -4.46 31.28 5.74
C LYS A 1 -3.91 31.57 4.36
N ARG A 2 -2.75 31.04 4.10
CA ARG A 2 -2.15 31.17 2.80
C ARG A 2 -2.78 30.24 1.81
N LYS A 3 -3.14 30.79 0.66
CA LYS A 3 -3.49 29.97 -0.48
C LYS A 3 -2.21 29.55 -1.20
N MET A 4 -2.09 28.26 -1.48
CA MET A 4 -1.00 27.79 -2.30
C MET A 4 -1.28 28.12 -3.76
N LYS A 5 -0.21 28.38 -4.48
CA LYS A 5 -0.30 28.67 -5.90
C LYS A 5 0.37 27.55 -6.68
N PHE A 6 -0.30 27.05 -7.68
CA PHE A 6 0.23 26.01 -8.55
C PHE A 6 0.14 26.48 -10.00
N ASP A 7 1.17 26.16 -10.75
CA ASP A 7 1.19 26.44 -12.18
C ASP A 7 0.46 25.36 -12.95
N TYR A 8 -0.08 25.74 -14.09
CA TYR A 8 -0.66 24.76 -15.01
C TYR A 8 0.42 23.89 -15.62
N PHE A 9 0.06 22.64 -15.93
CA PHE A 9 0.96 21.80 -16.70
C PHE A 9 1.10 22.33 -18.11
N THR A 10 2.33 22.36 -18.60
CA THR A 10 2.62 22.72 -19.99
C THR A 10 3.54 21.64 -20.55
N GLY A 11 2.99 20.79 -21.41
CA GLY A 11 3.76 19.72 -22.02
C GLY A 11 3.97 18.55 -21.08
N ARG A 12 5.21 18.15 -20.86
CA ARG A 12 5.55 16.89 -20.18
C ARG A 12 5.95 17.03 -18.72
N GLN A 13 5.55 18.11 -18.10
CA GLN A 13 5.94 18.38 -16.71
C GLN A 13 5.46 17.33 -15.72
N ALA A 14 4.34 16.67 -16.01
CA ALA A 14 3.84 15.62 -15.15
C ALA A 14 4.83 14.47 -14.95
N GLU A 15 5.73 14.25 -15.91
CA GLU A 15 6.74 13.20 -15.84
C GLU A 15 7.80 13.45 -14.78
N GLN A 16 7.87 14.66 -14.25
CA GLN A 16 8.84 15.02 -13.22
C GLN A 16 8.44 14.57 -11.81
N PHE A 17 7.18 14.18 -11.63
CA PHE A 17 6.72 13.75 -10.32
C PHE A 17 7.12 12.32 -10.02
N ALA A 18 7.40 12.06 -8.75
CA ALA A 18 7.41 10.70 -8.24
C ALA A 18 5.97 10.31 -7.89
N PHE A 19 5.62 9.08 -8.11
CA PHE A 19 4.24 8.62 -7.93
C PHE A 19 4.18 7.37 -7.06
N TYR A 20 3.13 7.30 -6.24
CA TYR A 20 2.67 6.02 -5.74
C TYR A 20 1.72 5.44 -6.78
N GLN A 21 1.78 4.14 -7.00
CA GLN A 21 0.98 3.48 -8.02
C GLN A 21 -0.14 2.69 -7.36
N ILE A 22 -1.37 3.02 -7.73
CA ILE A 22 -2.54 2.27 -7.26
C ILE A 22 -2.96 1.33 -8.39
N PRO A 23 -2.99 0.01 -8.14
CA PRO A 23 -3.48 -0.92 -9.16
C PRO A 23 -4.90 -0.55 -9.58
N LYS A 24 -5.12 -0.41 -10.87
CA LYS A 24 -6.44 -0.03 -11.38
C LYS A 24 -7.54 -0.98 -10.92
N ILE A 25 -7.21 -2.25 -10.77
CA ILE A 25 -8.20 -3.26 -10.37
C ILE A 25 -8.82 -2.95 -9.00
N LEU A 26 -8.08 -2.31 -8.10
CA LEU A 26 -8.63 -1.93 -6.80
C LEU A 26 -9.73 -0.87 -6.93
N ILE A 27 -9.73 -0.14 -8.03
CA ILE A 27 -10.70 0.92 -8.26
C ILE A 27 -11.89 0.41 -9.08
N VAL A 28 -11.61 -0.42 -10.11
CA VAL A 28 -12.63 -0.79 -11.10
C VAL A 28 -13.34 -2.09 -10.82
N ASP A 29 -12.73 -3.00 -10.04
CA ASP A 29 -13.31 -4.31 -9.79
C ASP A 29 -14.22 -4.26 -8.56
N GLU A 30 -15.45 -4.71 -8.74
CA GLU A 30 -16.45 -4.65 -7.68
C GLU A 30 -16.10 -5.50 -6.46
N ARG A 31 -15.21 -6.47 -6.59
CA ARG A 31 -14.74 -7.27 -5.44
C ARG A 31 -14.08 -6.40 -4.38
N PHE A 32 -13.61 -5.21 -4.74
CA PHE A 32 -12.94 -4.29 -3.83
C PHE A 32 -13.81 -3.11 -3.43
N ASP A 33 -15.11 -3.16 -3.71
CA ASP A 33 -16.02 -2.05 -3.38
C ASP A 33 -16.07 -1.75 -1.88
N GLN A 34 -15.93 -2.76 -1.05
CA GLN A 34 -15.98 -2.58 0.39
C GLN A 34 -14.67 -2.14 1.01
N LEU A 35 -13.60 -2.17 0.23
CA LEU A 35 -12.33 -1.66 0.68
C LEU A 35 -12.37 -0.13 0.59
N SER A 36 -12.07 0.54 1.69
CA SER A 36 -12.11 2.01 1.71
C SER A 36 -11.03 2.59 0.79
N LEU A 37 -11.27 3.81 0.33
CA LEU A 37 -10.27 4.52 -0.47
C LEU A 37 -8.98 4.71 0.31
N ASP A 38 -9.09 4.95 1.62
CA ASP A 38 -7.93 5.07 2.50
C ASP A 38 -7.08 3.80 2.49
N ALA A 39 -7.73 2.65 2.59
CA ALA A 39 -7.00 1.38 2.58
C ALA A 39 -6.34 1.12 1.23
N LYS A 40 -7.00 1.49 0.14
CA LYS A 40 -6.41 1.38 -1.20
C LYS A 40 -5.15 2.24 -1.33
N LEU A 41 -5.20 3.44 -0.77
CA LEU A 41 -4.04 4.32 -0.75
C LEU A 41 -2.90 3.72 0.07
N LEU A 42 -3.22 3.18 1.23
CA LEU A 42 -2.20 2.52 2.06
C LEU A 42 -1.54 1.37 1.30
N TYR A 43 -2.33 0.58 0.57
CA TYR A 43 -1.78 -0.52 -0.21
C TYR A 43 -0.79 -0.01 -1.26
N ALA A 44 -1.07 1.14 -1.88
CA ALA A 44 -0.14 1.76 -2.83
C ALA A 44 1.20 2.13 -2.17
N LEU A 45 1.17 2.63 -0.94
CA LEU A 45 2.39 2.91 -0.19
C LEU A 45 3.15 1.63 0.13
N MET A 46 2.44 0.56 0.45
CA MET A 46 3.06 -0.74 0.69
C MET A 46 3.72 -1.31 -0.56
N LEU A 47 3.08 -1.14 -1.72
CA LEU A 47 3.68 -1.59 -2.98
C LEU A 47 4.98 -0.86 -3.28
N ASP A 48 5.03 0.41 -2.96
CA ASP A 48 6.25 1.20 -3.14
C ASP A 48 7.39 0.63 -2.31
N ARG A 49 7.12 0.29 -1.04
CA ARG A 49 8.10 -0.35 -0.17
C ARG A 49 8.45 -1.75 -0.65
N ALA A 50 7.48 -2.48 -1.16
CA ALA A 50 7.69 -3.83 -1.66
C ALA A 50 8.64 -3.84 -2.86
N ALA A 51 8.56 -2.85 -3.72
CA ALA A 51 9.47 -2.74 -4.85
C ALA A 51 10.93 -2.62 -4.38
N LEU A 52 11.16 -1.82 -3.33
CA LEU A 52 12.48 -1.67 -2.75
C LEU A 52 12.91 -2.96 -2.03
N SER A 53 12.02 -3.58 -1.27
CA SER A 53 12.31 -4.83 -0.56
C SER A 53 12.68 -5.94 -1.52
N SER A 54 11.99 -6.04 -2.65
CA SER A 54 12.29 -7.03 -3.67
C SER A 54 13.69 -6.85 -4.24
N LYS A 55 14.08 -5.62 -4.51
CA LYS A 55 15.43 -5.30 -4.97
C LYS A 55 16.50 -5.69 -3.96
N ASN A 56 16.19 -5.60 -2.68
CA ASN A 56 17.10 -5.94 -1.61
C ASN A 56 17.06 -7.42 -1.21
N GLY A 57 16.23 -8.23 -1.91
CA GLY A 57 16.12 -9.64 -1.64
C GLY A 57 15.33 -9.99 -0.40
N TRP A 58 14.45 -9.12 0.05
CA TRP A 58 13.62 -9.37 1.23
C TRP A 58 12.45 -10.28 0.86
N LEU A 59 12.75 -11.57 0.77
CA LEU A 59 11.77 -12.59 0.43
C LEU A 59 11.67 -13.58 1.58
N ASP A 60 10.46 -14.11 1.79
CA ASP A 60 10.28 -15.17 2.77
C ASP A 60 10.66 -16.52 2.17
N ASP A 61 10.52 -17.59 2.97
CA ASP A 61 10.87 -18.94 2.55
C ASP A 61 10.03 -19.46 1.39
N LYS A 62 8.92 -18.80 1.10
CA LYS A 62 8.06 -19.13 -0.05
C LYS A 62 8.28 -18.21 -1.23
N GLY A 63 9.32 -17.37 -1.19
CA GLY A 63 9.61 -16.42 -2.25
C GLY A 63 8.69 -15.22 -2.29
N ARG A 64 7.91 -14.98 -1.25
CA ARG A 64 6.98 -13.84 -1.22
C ARG A 64 7.70 -12.60 -0.69
N VAL A 65 7.38 -11.45 -1.31
CA VAL A 65 7.94 -10.18 -0.87
C VAL A 65 7.31 -9.79 0.46
N TYR A 66 8.14 -9.41 1.42
CA TYR A 66 7.66 -8.88 2.67
C TYR A 66 8.28 -7.51 2.93
N ILE A 67 7.58 -6.72 3.74
CA ILE A 67 8.03 -5.39 4.14
C ILE A 67 7.89 -5.24 5.64
N ILE A 68 8.66 -4.31 6.18
CA ILE A 68 8.48 -3.85 7.54
C ILE A 68 7.89 -2.45 7.44
N TYR A 69 6.67 -2.29 7.94
CA TYR A 69 5.97 -1.02 7.89
C TYR A 69 5.17 -0.89 9.18
N THR A 70 5.72 -0.18 10.12
CA THR A 70 5.12 -0.09 11.45
C THR A 70 3.93 0.85 11.44
N LEU A 71 3.06 0.68 12.44
CA LEU A 71 1.92 1.54 12.65
C LEU A 71 2.34 3.01 12.72
N GLU A 72 3.42 3.28 13.46
CA GLU A 72 3.95 4.63 13.62
C GLU A 72 4.40 5.21 12.30
N GLN A 73 5.04 4.41 11.46
CA GLN A 73 5.50 4.85 10.14
C GLN A 73 4.32 5.21 9.23
N VAL A 74 3.27 4.38 9.25
CA VAL A 74 2.08 4.64 8.45
C VAL A 74 1.39 5.92 8.93
N MET A 75 1.27 6.08 10.24
CA MET A 75 0.69 7.28 10.83
C MET A 75 1.45 8.54 10.38
N ALA A 76 2.77 8.47 10.37
CA ALA A 76 3.60 9.58 9.94
C ALA A 76 3.43 9.86 8.44
N ASP A 77 3.45 8.81 7.62
CA ASP A 77 3.38 8.96 6.16
C ASP A 77 2.03 9.50 5.70
N LEU A 78 0.95 9.02 6.29
CA LEU A 78 -0.41 9.39 5.89
C LEU A 78 -1.02 10.49 6.75
N HIS A 79 -0.31 10.93 7.79
CA HIS A 79 -0.81 11.96 8.71
C HIS A 79 -2.16 11.57 9.30
N CYS A 80 -2.26 10.32 9.74
CA CYS A 80 -3.48 9.74 10.29
C CYS A 80 -3.27 9.29 11.72
N ALA A 81 -4.37 9.25 12.48
CA ALA A 81 -4.35 8.73 13.84
C ALA A 81 -4.31 7.20 13.86
N ASN A 82 -3.91 6.66 15.00
CA ASN A 82 -3.76 5.23 15.22
C ASN A 82 -4.99 4.43 14.83
N GLN A 83 -6.17 4.87 15.26
CA GLN A 83 -7.41 4.14 15.01
C GLN A 83 -7.71 4.01 13.52
N LYS A 84 -7.46 5.06 12.77
CA LYS A 84 -7.70 5.05 11.33
C LYS A 84 -6.74 4.09 10.63
N VAL A 85 -5.46 4.14 11.00
CA VAL A 85 -4.45 3.25 10.42
C VAL A 85 -4.77 1.79 10.76
N SER A 86 -5.13 1.52 12.02
CA SER A 86 -5.49 0.17 12.45
C SER A 86 -6.67 -0.37 11.65
N ARG A 87 -7.66 0.47 11.38
CA ARG A 87 -8.82 0.07 10.58
C ARG A 87 -8.39 -0.27 9.15
N MET A 88 -7.55 0.57 8.54
CA MET A 88 -7.07 0.31 7.17
C MET A 88 -6.29 -1.00 7.09
N MET A 89 -5.44 -1.25 8.07
CA MET A 89 -4.66 -2.49 8.11
C MET A 89 -5.57 -3.71 8.20
N LYS A 90 -6.60 -3.64 9.05
CA LYS A 90 -7.55 -4.73 9.18
C LYS A 90 -8.35 -4.97 7.90
N GLU A 91 -8.71 -3.90 7.20
CA GLU A 91 -9.40 -4.03 5.92
C GLU A 91 -8.55 -4.80 4.91
N LEU A 92 -7.28 -4.44 4.82
CA LEU A 92 -6.37 -5.09 3.87
C LEU A 92 -6.13 -6.55 4.23
N GLU A 93 -6.00 -6.86 5.52
CA GLU A 93 -5.85 -8.23 5.99
C GLU A 93 -7.10 -9.07 5.70
N LYS A 94 -8.26 -8.49 5.97
CA LYS A 94 -9.52 -9.21 5.81
C LYS A 94 -9.78 -9.62 4.37
N ILE A 95 -9.45 -8.74 3.43
CA ILE A 95 -9.65 -9.04 2.02
C ILE A 95 -8.54 -9.92 1.46
N GLY A 96 -7.43 -10.05 2.18
CA GLY A 96 -6.33 -10.92 1.79
C GLY A 96 -5.24 -10.28 0.97
N LEU A 97 -5.17 -8.96 0.93
CA LEU A 97 -4.11 -8.25 0.21
C LEU A 97 -2.80 -8.19 0.99
N ILE A 98 -2.88 -8.30 2.30
CA ILE A 98 -1.68 -8.39 3.13
C ILE A 98 -1.86 -9.54 4.13
N GLU A 99 -0.74 -10.03 4.61
CA GLU A 99 -0.70 -11.05 5.65
C GLU A 99 0.31 -10.61 6.69
N ARG A 100 -0.11 -10.55 7.94
CA ARG A 100 0.75 -10.10 9.03
C ARG A 100 1.46 -11.30 9.64
N LYS A 101 2.78 -11.20 9.81
CA LYS A 101 3.58 -12.24 10.46
C LYS A 101 4.48 -11.63 11.49
N THR A 102 4.59 -12.27 12.65
CA THR A 102 5.47 -11.82 13.72
C THR A 102 6.59 -12.84 13.92
N ARG A 103 7.83 -12.38 13.83
CA ARG A 103 9.02 -13.18 14.12
C ARG A 103 9.99 -12.35 14.93
N ALA A 104 10.54 -12.92 15.99
CA ALA A 104 11.54 -12.24 16.82
C ALA A 104 11.05 -10.86 17.28
N ARG A 105 9.79 -10.76 17.67
CA ARG A 105 9.14 -9.54 18.15
C ARG A 105 8.96 -8.45 17.08
N LYS A 106 9.21 -8.77 15.82
CA LYS A 106 8.97 -7.83 14.72
C LYS A 106 7.79 -8.30 13.90
N THR A 107 6.97 -7.36 13.46
CA THR A 107 5.84 -7.66 12.60
C THR A 107 6.21 -7.36 11.16
N TYR A 108 6.06 -8.36 10.32
CA TYR A 108 6.30 -8.27 8.89
C TYR A 108 4.99 -8.35 8.15
N LEU A 109 4.90 -7.64 7.04
CA LEU A 109 3.73 -7.68 6.18
C LEU A 109 4.12 -8.38 4.88
N ALA A 110 3.52 -9.53 4.64
CA ALA A 110 3.65 -10.21 3.35
C ALA A 110 2.55 -9.68 2.44
N LEU A 111 2.94 -9.22 1.26
CA LEU A 111 2.00 -8.67 0.30
C LEU A 111 1.50 -9.75 -0.62
N CYS A 112 0.19 -9.73 -0.85
CA CYS A 112 -0.48 -10.71 -1.68
C CYS A 112 -1.03 -10.07 -2.92
N GLN A 113 -1.01 -10.81 -4.03
CA GLN A 113 -1.68 -10.43 -5.26
C GLN A 113 -2.75 -11.45 -5.54
N ARG A 114 -4.00 -11.04 -5.43
CA ARG A 114 -5.12 -11.91 -5.75
C ARG A 114 -6.07 -11.23 -6.70
N PHE A 115 -5.49 -10.74 -7.79
CA PHE A 115 -6.25 -9.98 -8.77
C PHE A 115 -6.83 -10.84 -9.86
N TYR A 116 -6.60 -12.12 -9.81
CA TYR A 116 -7.25 -13.05 -10.71
C TYR A 116 -8.47 -13.64 -10.01
N ASP A 117 -9.36 -14.21 -10.78
CA ASP A 117 -10.65 -14.67 -10.29
C ASP A 117 -10.62 -16.05 -9.60
N GLY A 118 -9.44 -16.58 -9.35
CA GLY A 118 -9.29 -17.87 -8.71
C GLY A 118 -9.29 -19.06 -9.65
N THR A 119 -9.34 -18.82 -10.93
CA THR A 119 -9.32 -19.91 -11.91
C THR A 119 -7.91 -20.25 -12.37
N GLY A 120 -6.99 -19.43 -12.00
CA GLY A 120 -5.63 -19.62 -12.49
C GLY A 120 -4.64 -19.95 -11.43
#